data_2c22efabfca6259dcf8f8e3d834b5193
#
_entry.id   2c22efabfca6259dcf8f8e3d834b5193
#
_cell.length_a   1.000
_cell.length_b   1.000
_cell.length_c   1.000
_cell.angle_alpha   90.00
_cell.angle_beta   90.00
_cell.angle_gamma   90.00
#
_symmetry.space_group_name_H-M   'P 1'
#
loop_
_entity.id
_entity.type
_entity.pdbx_description
1 polymer ?
#
loop_
_entity_poly.entity_id
_entity_poly.type
_entity_poly.pdbx_seq_one_letter_code
_entity_poly.pdbx_strand_id
1 'polypeptide(L)'
;MKRRRQVAAFILAGGASSRMGRDKGLLDFGGVPLIVHTAGLIEPLVSCVTVIGAPRRYAAMGLRTIADQGTGGQRSKRIRRGPLAGIATALAATRSSWNLIVACDLPYLSGAWLDWLLSRAIRSRGQVVIPQTGHGFEPLAAVYRRECGAPIASALARGARKVTGVIEGLRMEVVYEREWRRLDPRALVLKNMNTPGDYDEARKWWGAERPQDGNHVDKAGEARKGRSRSN
;
A
#
# COMPACT_ATOMS: atom_id res chain seq x y z
N MET A 1 4.09 19.60 10.38
CA MET A 1 4.70 18.40 11.00
C MET A 1 3.76 17.61 11.94
N LYS A 2 2.89 18.21 12.77
CA LYS A 2 1.97 17.44 13.69
C LYS A 2 1.00 16.47 13.00
N ARG A 3 0.50 16.77 11.78
CA ARG A 3 -0.49 15.94 11.05
C ARG A 3 0.06 14.58 10.60
N ARG A 4 1.34 14.49 10.23
CA ARG A 4 1.99 13.24 9.75
C ARG A 4 2.09 12.16 10.84
N ARG A 5 2.16 12.53 12.13
CA ARG A 5 2.25 11.58 13.25
C ARG A 5 0.95 10.81 13.54
N GLN A 6 -0.17 11.18 12.91
CA GLN A 6 -1.47 10.55 13.14
C GLN A 6 -1.82 9.47 12.11
N VAL A 7 -1.00 9.30 11.08
CA VAL A 7 -1.23 8.36 9.99
C VAL A 7 -0.13 7.33 9.94
N ALA A 8 -0.48 6.05 9.91
CA ALA A 8 0.40 4.95 9.51
C ALA A 8 0.01 4.46 8.11
N ALA A 9 0.93 3.79 7.43
CA ALA A 9 0.65 3.17 6.15
C ALA A 9 1.00 1.67 6.14
N PHE A 10 0.21 0.92 5.39
CA PHE A 10 0.37 -0.51 5.19
C PHE A 10 0.33 -0.84 3.71
N ILE A 11 1.38 -1.51 3.22
CA ILE A 11 1.44 -2.02 1.86
C ILE A 11 1.08 -3.50 1.92
N LEU A 12 -0.02 -3.89 1.27
CA LEU A 12 -0.42 -5.28 1.19
C LEU A 12 0.34 -5.97 0.06
N ALA A 13 1.32 -6.78 0.44
CA ALA A 13 2.18 -7.53 -0.46
C ALA A 13 1.98 -9.03 -0.22
N GLY A 14 0.89 -9.58 -0.69
CA GLY A 14 0.58 -10.98 -0.51
C GLY A 14 -0.70 -11.33 -1.26
N GLY A 15 -0.57 -12.15 -2.21
CA GLY A 15 -1.64 -12.74 -2.98
C GLY A 15 -1.03 -13.84 -3.84
N ALA A 16 -1.82 -14.82 -4.24
CA ALA A 16 -1.35 -15.76 -5.23
C ALA A 16 -1.16 -14.99 -6.54
N SER A 17 0.06 -14.51 -6.79
CA SER A 17 0.51 -13.98 -8.10
C SER A 17 0.52 -15.08 -9.16
N SER A 18 -0.53 -15.94 -9.14
CA SER A 18 -0.62 -17.15 -9.95
C SER A 18 -0.63 -16.87 -11.45
N ARG A 19 -1.03 -15.66 -11.84
CA ARG A 19 -1.08 -15.27 -13.26
C ARG A 19 0.26 -14.75 -13.79
N MET A 20 1.12 -14.20 -12.93
CA MET A 20 2.43 -13.67 -13.33
C MET A 20 3.59 -14.60 -12.93
N GLY A 21 3.35 -15.67 -12.15
CA GLY A 21 4.39 -16.59 -11.68
C GLY A 21 5.45 -15.96 -10.77
N ARG A 22 5.40 -14.64 -10.57
CA ARG A 22 6.37 -13.85 -9.80
C ARG A 22 5.67 -12.97 -8.77
N ASP A 23 6.38 -12.63 -7.71
CA ASP A 23 5.94 -11.68 -6.71
C ASP A 23 5.95 -10.27 -7.30
N LYS A 24 4.77 -9.66 -7.43
CA LYS A 24 4.60 -8.34 -8.05
C LYS A 24 5.38 -7.23 -7.35
N GLY A 25 5.50 -7.31 -6.02
CA GLY A 25 6.27 -6.35 -5.23
C GLY A 25 7.77 -6.36 -5.54
N LEU A 26 8.28 -7.48 -6.11
CA LEU A 26 9.69 -7.64 -6.48
C LEU A 26 9.99 -7.30 -7.93
N LEU A 27 8.98 -6.94 -8.72
CA LEU A 27 9.21 -6.56 -10.11
C LEU A 27 10.05 -5.29 -10.18
N ASP A 28 11.02 -5.31 -11.10
CA ASP A 28 11.99 -4.25 -11.26
C ASP A 28 11.40 -3.02 -11.96
N PHE A 29 11.58 -1.87 -11.34
CA PHE A 29 11.23 -0.57 -11.89
C PHE A 29 12.43 0.37 -11.76
N GLY A 30 13.24 0.43 -12.81
CA GLY A 30 14.44 1.28 -12.85
C GLY A 30 15.55 0.84 -11.88
N GLY A 31 15.75 -0.46 -11.71
CA GLY A 31 16.78 -1.05 -10.85
C GLY A 31 16.35 -1.23 -9.39
N VAL A 32 15.09 -0.91 -9.05
CA VAL A 32 14.57 -1.02 -7.69
C VAL A 32 13.24 -1.77 -7.69
N PRO A 33 12.98 -2.68 -6.73
CA PRO A 33 11.70 -3.38 -6.61
C PRO A 33 10.51 -2.42 -6.42
N LEU A 34 9.37 -2.70 -7.05
CA LEU A 34 8.16 -1.87 -6.95
C LEU A 34 7.75 -1.58 -5.50
N ILE A 35 7.86 -2.55 -4.61
CA ILE A 35 7.48 -2.36 -3.20
C ILE A 35 8.36 -1.33 -2.49
N VAL A 36 9.65 -1.25 -2.84
CA VAL A 36 10.58 -0.27 -2.29
C VAL A 36 10.22 1.13 -2.81
N HIS A 37 9.88 1.24 -4.09
CA HIS A 37 9.38 2.50 -4.65
C HIS A 37 8.09 2.95 -3.98
N THR A 38 7.13 2.04 -3.82
CA THR A 38 5.87 2.34 -3.14
C THR A 38 6.10 2.81 -1.70
N ALA A 39 6.99 2.14 -0.97
CA ALA A 39 7.36 2.55 0.39
C ALA A 39 7.99 3.95 0.39
N GLY A 40 8.95 4.22 -0.49
CA GLY A 40 9.61 5.52 -0.62
C GLY A 40 8.67 6.69 -0.94
N LEU A 41 7.62 6.45 -1.75
CA LEU A 41 6.57 7.46 -2.01
C LEU A 41 5.74 7.77 -0.75
N ILE A 42 5.52 6.79 0.11
CA ILE A 42 4.63 6.90 1.27
C ILE A 42 5.37 7.43 2.50
N GLU A 43 6.62 7.04 2.73
CA GLU A 43 7.40 7.39 3.91
C GLU A 43 7.40 8.88 4.27
N PRO A 44 7.55 9.82 3.33
CA PRO A 44 7.53 11.26 3.65
C PRO A 44 6.17 11.75 4.17
N LEU A 45 5.10 11.01 3.92
CA LEU A 45 3.71 11.42 4.16
C LEU A 45 3.12 10.90 5.47
N VAL A 46 3.75 9.89 6.10
CA VAL A 46 3.18 9.17 7.24
C VAL A 46 4.18 9.00 8.38
N SER A 47 3.72 8.49 9.52
CA SER A 47 4.59 8.22 10.69
C SER A 47 5.44 6.96 10.54
N CYS A 48 4.91 5.97 9.86
CA CYS A 48 5.61 4.71 9.56
C CYS A 48 4.94 3.97 8.40
N VAL A 49 5.74 3.21 7.67
CA VAL A 49 5.28 2.28 6.63
C VAL A 49 5.55 0.86 7.10
N THR A 50 4.58 -0.04 6.90
CA THR A 50 4.71 -1.46 7.23
C THR A 50 4.19 -2.31 6.08
N VAL A 51 4.95 -3.29 5.65
CA VAL A 51 4.53 -4.26 4.63
C VAL A 51 3.83 -5.44 5.29
N ILE A 52 2.66 -5.81 4.79
CA ILE A 52 1.94 -7.02 5.19
C ILE A 52 2.14 -8.08 4.11
N GLY A 53 2.77 -9.20 4.46
CA GLY A 53 3.06 -10.23 3.46
C GLY A 53 4.14 -11.22 3.89
N ALA A 54 5.11 -11.49 3.03
CA ALA A 54 6.22 -12.41 3.26
C ALA A 54 7.36 -11.73 4.05
N PRO A 55 7.39 -11.80 5.41
CA PRO A 55 8.29 -10.99 6.23
C PRO A 55 9.75 -11.17 5.87
N ARG A 56 10.21 -12.43 5.72
CA ARG A 56 11.62 -12.71 5.42
C ARG A 56 12.09 -12.08 4.11
N ARG A 57 11.22 -12.02 3.10
CA ARG A 57 11.54 -11.51 1.77
C ARG A 57 11.72 -10.00 1.75
N TYR A 58 10.80 -9.27 2.35
CA TYR A 58 10.80 -7.82 2.31
C TYR A 58 11.67 -7.18 3.40
N ALA A 59 11.88 -7.86 4.54
CA ALA A 59 12.82 -7.40 5.58
C ALA A 59 14.25 -7.30 5.07
N ALA A 60 14.66 -8.21 4.16
CA ALA A 60 15.98 -8.15 3.51
C ALA A 60 16.21 -6.87 2.67
N MET A 61 15.14 -6.13 2.36
CA MET A 61 15.17 -4.83 1.66
C MET A 61 15.11 -3.63 2.61
N GLY A 62 15.28 -3.85 3.92
CA GLY A 62 15.17 -2.78 4.93
C GLY A 62 13.75 -2.37 5.28
N LEU A 63 12.71 -3.04 4.73
CA LEU A 63 11.33 -2.69 5.00
C LEU A 63 10.82 -3.31 6.30
N ARG A 64 10.10 -2.53 7.10
CA ARG A 64 9.36 -3.06 8.25
C ARG A 64 8.25 -3.98 7.75
N THR A 65 8.21 -5.21 8.26
CA THR A 65 7.28 -6.23 7.78
C THR A 65 6.55 -6.92 8.92
N ILE A 66 5.30 -7.30 8.68
CA ILE A 66 4.53 -8.21 9.53
C ILE A 66 3.90 -9.31 8.69
N ALA A 67 3.77 -10.49 9.26
CA ALA A 67 3.06 -11.58 8.62
C ALA A 67 1.55 -11.27 8.55
N ASP A 68 0.91 -11.65 7.45
CA ASP A 68 -0.55 -11.64 7.38
C ASP A 68 -1.12 -12.66 8.38
N GLN A 69 -1.75 -12.17 9.43
CA GLN A 69 -2.22 -12.99 10.55
C GLN A 69 -3.57 -13.66 10.28
N GLY A 70 -4.11 -13.71 9.09
CA GLY A 70 -5.43 -14.30 8.85
C GLY A 70 -5.98 -15.11 10.01
N THR A 71 -7.21 -14.97 10.36
CA THR A 71 -7.86 -15.65 11.47
C THR A 71 -7.88 -17.17 11.26
N GLY A 72 -7.01 -17.89 11.94
CA GLY A 72 -7.00 -19.37 11.90
C GLY A 72 -5.80 -19.91 12.64
N GLY A 73 -6.03 -20.57 13.79
CA GLY A 73 -5.02 -21.28 14.55
C GLY A 73 -4.24 -22.30 13.69
N GLN A 74 -3.16 -22.83 14.23
CA GLN A 74 -2.12 -23.67 13.62
C GLN A 74 -2.55 -24.88 12.76
N ARG A 75 -3.84 -25.17 12.60
CA ARG A 75 -4.36 -26.33 11.86
C ARG A 75 -5.08 -26.02 10.55
N SER A 76 -5.25 -24.76 10.16
CA SER A 76 -5.96 -24.44 8.91
C SER A 76 -4.98 -24.35 7.74
N LYS A 77 -4.75 -25.48 7.08
CA LYS A 77 -4.05 -25.58 5.79
C LYS A 77 -4.70 -24.62 4.78
N ARG A 78 -3.91 -23.66 4.27
CA ARG A 78 -4.14 -22.91 3.03
C ARG A 78 -5.53 -22.26 2.81
N ILE A 79 -6.09 -21.60 3.79
CA ILE A 79 -7.13 -20.63 3.46
C ILE A 79 -6.39 -19.44 2.79
N ARG A 80 -6.61 -19.26 1.49
CA ARG A 80 -6.11 -18.07 0.77
C ARG A 80 -6.68 -16.84 1.47
N ARG A 81 -5.82 -16.15 2.18
CA ARG A 81 -6.15 -14.94 2.93
C ARG A 81 -6.28 -13.83 1.91
N GLY A 82 -7.51 -13.41 1.63
CA GLY A 82 -7.79 -12.33 0.68
C GLY A 82 -7.45 -10.96 1.26
N PRO A 83 -7.66 -9.89 0.48
CA PRO A 83 -7.34 -8.51 0.87
C PRO A 83 -7.96 -8.09 2.21
N LEU A 84 -9.14 -8.59 2.54
CA LEU A 84 -9.83 -8.28 3.81
C LEU A 84 -9.02 -8.72 5.04
N ALA A 85 -8.31 -9.85 4.96
CA ALA A 85 -7.46 -10.32 6.05
C ALA A 85 -6.23 -9.40 6.21
N GLY A 86 -5.64 -8.95 5.11
CA GLY A 86 -4.56 -7.96 5.14
C GLY A 86 -4.98 -6.65 5.79
N ILE A 87 -6.18 -6.13 5.46
CA ILE A 87 -6.75 -4.93 6.09
C ILE A 87 -6.96 -5.16 7.60
N ALA A 88 -7.54 -6.30 7.99
CA ALA A 88 -7.74 -6.64 9.41
C ALA A 88 -6.39 -6.69 10.16
N THR A 89 -5.36 -7.31 9.57
CA THR A 89 -4.01 -7.37 10.13
C THR A 89 -3.40 -5.99 10.29
N ALA A 90 -3.54 -5.11 9.28
CA ALA A 90 -3.07 -3.73 9.33
C ALA A 90 -3.68 -2.96 10.50
N LEU A 91 -5.01 -3.01 10.60
CA LEU A 91 -5.74 -2.27 11.62
C LEU A 91 -5.56 -2.82 13.04
N ALA A 92 -5.25 -4.10 13.19
CA ALA A 92 -4.87 -4.68 14.47
C ALA A 92 -3.44 -4.28 14.90
N ALA A 93 -2.52 -4.07 13.96
CA ALA A 93 -1.12 -3.74 14.22
C ALA A 93 -0.86 -2.25 14.47
N THR A 94 -1.83 -1.38 14.24
CA THR A 94 -1.65 0.07 14.32
C THR A 94 -2.09 0.66 15.66
N ARG A 95 -1.44 1.79 16.02
CA ARG A 95 -1.93 2.72 17.07
C ARG A 95 -2.35 4.07 16.48
N SER A 96 -2.12 4.29 15.19
CA SER A 96 -2.48 5.53 14.49
C SER A 96 -3.98 5.63 14.28
N SER A 97 -4.52 6.85 14.38
CA SER A 97 -5.95 7.10 14.18
C SER A 97 -6.40 6.82 12.75
N TRP A 98 -5.54 7.16 11.77
CA TRP A 98 -5.76 6.94 10.36
C TRP A 98 -4.71 6.00 9.77
N ASN A 99 -5.10 5.17 8.83
CA ASN A 99 -4.26 4.13 8.24
C ASN A 99 -4.47 4.06 6.73
N LEU A 100 -3.46 4.47 5.98
CA LEU A 100 -3.42 4.29 4.55
C LEU A 100 -3.16 2.79 4.26
N ILE A 101 -4.00 2.20 3.44
CA ILE A 101 -3.83 0.81 2.99
C ILE A 101 -3.75 0.82 1.48
N VAL A 102 -2.63 0.33 0.95
CA VAL A 102 -2.39 0.25 -0.50
C VAL A 102 -1.96 -1.16 -0.89
N ALA A 103 -2.36 -1.58 -2.09
CA ALA A 103 -1.84 -2.79 -2.71
C ALA A 103 -0.45 -2.54 -3.30
N CYS A 104 0.40 -3.57 -3.32
CA CYS A 104 1.74 -3.47 -3.89
C CYS A 104 1.79 -3.47 -5.43
N ASP A 105 0.65 -3.60 -6.11
CA ASP A 105 0.55 -3.72 -7.57
C ASP A 105 -0.03 -2.47 -8.25
N LEU A 106 0.19 -1.31 -7.66
CA LEU A 106 -0.20 0.01 -8.17
C LEU A 106 1.05 0.78 -8.64
N PRO A 107 1.58 0.51 -9.84
CA PRO A 107 2.86 1.08 -10.28
C PRO A 107 2.80 2.57 -10.61
N TYR A 108 1.62 3.14 -10.79
CA TYR A 108 1.39 4.55 -11.15
C TYR A 108 1.08 5.45 -9.96
N LEU A 109 1.19 4.96 -8.72
CA LEU A 109 0.99 5.79 -7.53
C LEU A 109 1.93 7.00 -7.55
N SER A 110 1.40 8.16 -7.14
CA SER A 110 2.18 9.39 -6.99
C SER A 110 2.08 9.96 -5.59
N GLY A 111 3.15 10.62 -5.13
CA GLY A 111 3.20 11.29 -3.84
C GLY A 111 2.14 12.39 -3.72
N ALA A 112 1.90 13.14 -4.80
CA ALA A 112 0.89 14.20 -4.83
C ALA A 112 -0.53 13.68 -4.61
N TRP A 113 -0.89 12.57 -5.27
CA TRP A 113 -2.19 11.94 -5.08
C TRP A 113 -2.36 11.36 -3.67
N LEU A 114 -1.32 10.70 -3.16
CA LEU A 114 -1.32 10.17 -1.79
C LEU A 114 -1.48 11.28 -0.74
N ASP A 115 -0.74 12.37 -0.85
CA ASP A 115 -0.85 13.53 0.06
C ASP A 115 -2.26 14.16 0.01
N TRP A 116 -2.83 14.26 -1.18
CA TRP A 116 -4.20 14.73 -1.36
C TRP A 116 -5.21 13.81 -0.66
N LEU A 117 -5.13 12.48 -0.85
CA LEU A 117 -6.02 11.51 -0.22
C LEU A 117 -5.91 11.54 1.31
N LEU A 118 -4.68 11.58 1.84
CA LEU A 118 -4.41 11.68 3.27
C LEU A 118 -4.95 12.99 3.86
N SER A 119 -4.76 14.10 3.14
CA SER A 119 -5.29 15.40 3.55
C SER A 119 -6.82 15.41 3.59
N ARG A 120 -7.47 14.68 2.70
CA ARG A 120 -8.93 14.49 2.72
C ARG A 120 -9.35 13.67 3.94
N ALA A 121 -8.67 12.55 4.20
CA ALA A 121 -8.97 11.65 5.31
C ALA A 121 -8.87 12.35 6.68
N ILE A 122 -7.83 13.15 6.91
CA ILE A 122 -7.64 13.85 8.18
C ILE A 122 -8.80 14.82 8.50
N ARG A 123 -9.45 15.38 7.48
CA ARG A 123 -10.60 16.28 7.60
C ARG A 123 -11.95 15.57 7.59
N SER A 124 -11.97 14.29 7.24
CA SER A 124 -13.18 13.50 7.10
C SER A 124 -13.84 13.20 8.44
N ARG A 125 -15.18 13.18 8.44
CA ARG A 125 -16.00 12.61 9.51
C ARG A 125 -16.33 11.14 9.27
N GLY A 126 -15.96 10.58 8.11
CA GLY A 126 -16.10 9.17 7.76
C GLY A 126 -15.18 8.27 8.58
N GLN A 127 -15.44 6.99 8.52
CA GLN A 127 -14.56 5.93 9.06
C GLN A 127 -13.61 5.42 7.99
N VAL A 128 -14.01 5.54 6.73
CA VAL A 128 -13.22 5.17 5.56
C VAL A 128 -13.29 6.30 4.54
N VAL A 129 -12.15 6.72 4.00
CA VAL A 129 -12.07 7.56 2.81
C VAL A 129 -11.59 6.69 1.67
N ILE A 130 -12.46 6.51 0.68
CA ILE A 130 -12.27 5.49 -0.36
C ILE A 130 -12.46 6.08 -1.75
N PRO A 131 -11.49 5.88 -2.65
CA PRO A 131 -11.64 6.22 -4.05
C PRO A 131 -12.68 5.33 -4.74
N GLN A 132 -13.41 5.94 -5.68
CA GLN A 132 -14.29 5.25 -6.60
C GLN A 132 -13.89 5.61 -8.03
N THR A 133 -13.67 4.58 -8.84
CA THR A 133 -13.42 4.65 -10.28
C THR A 133 -14.63 4.14 -11.05
N GLY A 134 -14.54 4.13 -12.38
CA GLY A 134 -15.54 3.47 -13.23
C GLY A 134 -15.66 1.96 -12.99
N HIS A 135 -14.70 1.34 -12.31
CA HIS A 135 -14.69 -0.08 -11.95
C HIS A 135 -15.21 -0.38 -10.54
N GLY A 136 -15.55 0.65 -9.77
CA GLY A 136 -16.07 0.52 -8.41
C GLY A 136 -15.15 1.13 -7.36
N PHE A 137 -15.34 0.70 -6.11
CA PHE A 137 -14.51 1.13 -4.99
C PHE A 137 -13.11 0.53 -5.04
N GLU A 138 -12.12 1.33 -4.61
CA GLU A 138 -10.71 0.92 -4.53
C GLU A 138 -10.26 0.76 -3.06
N PRO A 139 -10.67 -0.32 -2.39
CA PRO A 139 -10.43 -0.51 -0.97
C PRO A 139 -8.95 -0.74 -0.62
N LEU A 140 -8.12 -1.05 -1.61
CA LEU A 140 -6.67 -1.22 -1.46
C LEU A 140 -5.88 -0.01 -1.99
N ALA A 141 -6.53 1.14 -2.00
CA ALA A 141 -5.91 2.46 -2.16
C ALA A 141 -6.72 3.46 -1.32
N ALA A 142 -7.04 3.11 -0.07
CA ALA A 142 -7.99 3.83 0.78
C ALA A 142 -7.40 4.12 2.17
N VAL A 143 -8.03 5.04 2.89
CA VAL A 143 -7.60 5.43 4.24
C VAL A 143 -8.69 5.05 5.24
N TYR A 144 -8.31 4.30 6.25
CA TYR A 144 -9.21 3.72 7.25
C TYR A 144 -8.95 4.28 8.64
N ARG A 145 -9.98 4.58 9.41
CA ARG A 145 -9.84 4.78 10.84
C ARG A 145 -9.51 3.46 11.54
N ARG A 146 -8.72 3.52 12.60
CA ARG A 146 -8.36 2.34 13.41
C ARG A 146 -9.60 1.59 13.93
N GLU A 147 -10.66 2.31 14.26
CA GLU A 147 -11.91 1.73 14.76
C GLU A 147 -12.62 0.79 13.78
N CYS A 148 -12.29 0.85 12.47
CA CYS A 148 -12.77 -0.10 11.47
C CYS A 148 -12.25 -1.52 11.72
N GLY A 149 -11.19 -1.68 12.51
CA GLY A 149 -10.55 -2.98 12.74
C GLY A 149 -11.49 -4.01 13.37
N ALA A 150 -12.26 -3.63 14.40
CA ALA A 150 -13.16 -4.53 15.09
C ALA A 150 -14.31 -5.04 14.18
N PRO A 151 -15.08 -4.19 13.48
CA PRO A 151 -16.12 -4.65 12.57
C PRO A 151 -15.55 -5.49 11.39
N ILE A 152 -14.40 -5.13 10.85
CA ILE A 152 -13.75 -5.90 9.77
C ILE A 152 -13.31 -7.27 10.28
N ALA A 153 -12.67 -7.36 11.44
CA ALA A 153 -12.25 -8.63 12.04
C ALA A 153 -13.47 -9.53 12.35
N SER A 154 -14.55 -8.95 12.86
CA SER A 154 -15.80 -9.66 13.13
C SER A 154 -16.44 -10.20 11.83
N ALA A 155 -16.50 -9.40 10.77
CA ALA A 155 -17.00 -9.85 9.48
C ALA A 155 -16.15 -10.99 8.89
N LEU A 156 -14.82 -10.88 8.99
CA LEU A 156 -13.89 -11.91 8.55
C LEU A 156 -14.07 -13.22 9.33
N ALA A 157 -14.30 -13.15 10.65
CA ALA A 157 -14.58 -14.31 11.49
C ALA A 157 -15.90 -15.01 11.10
N ARG A 158 -16.91 -14.27 10.63
CA ARG A 158 -18.15 -14.80 10.07
C ARG A 158 -18.02 -15.30 8.64
N GLY A 159 -16.83 -15.31 8.07
CA GLY A 159 -16.56 -15.86 6.73
C GLY A 159 -16.65 -14.86 5.58
N ALA A 160 -16.77 -13.56 5.86
CA ALA A 160 -16.72 -12.54 4.80
C ALA A 160 -15.39 -12.61 4.03
N ARG A 161 -15.46 -12.43 2.72
CA ARG A 161 -14.31 -12.50 1.80
C ARG A 161 -14.15 -11.22 0.98
N LYS A 162 -15.26 -10.63 0.55
CA LYS A 162 -15.27 -9.41 -0.27
C LYS A 162 -15.10 -8.20 0.64
N VAL A 163 -14.11 -7.36 0.34
CA VAL A 163 -13.86 -6.12 1.11
C VAL A 163 -15.03 -5.17 0.98
N THR A 164 -15.53 -4.95 -0.23
CA THR A 164 -16.63 -4.01 -0.52
C THR A 164 -17.86 -4.28 0.32
N GLY A 165 -18.33 -5.52 0.39
CA GLY A 165 -19.51 -5.87 1.20
C GLY A 165 -19.34 -5.66 2.71
N VAL A 166 -18.10 -5.54 3.21
CA VAL A 166 -17.86 -5.24 4.63
C VAL A 166 -17.77 -3.73 4.87
N ILE A 167 -17.08 -3.00 3.98
CA ILE A 167 -16.88 -1.56 4.14
C ILE A 167 -18.14 -0.75 3.87
N GLU A 168 -19.08 -1.25 3.06
CA GLU A 168 -20.39 -0.64 2.82
C GLU A 168 -21.21 -0.46 4.10
N GLY A 169 -20.97 -1.28 5.12
CA GLY A 169 -21.55 -1.13 6.46
C GLY A 169 -20.88 -0.08 7.34
N LEU A 170 -19.82 0.59 6.86
CA LEU A 170 -19.09 1.63 7.56
C LEU A 170 -19.48 3.02 7.02
N ARG A 171 -19.25 4.07 7.80
CA ARG A 171 -19.43 5.45 7.31
C ARG A 171 -18.32 5.80 6.34
N MET A 172 -18.59 5.66 5.04
CA MET A 172 -17.65 5.98 3.98
C MET A 172 -17.74 7.44 3.56
N GLU A 173 -16.61 8.06 3.31
CA GLU A 173 -16.48 9.23 2.44
C GLU A 173 -15.93 8.76 1.10
N VAL A 174 -16.79 8.76 0.10
CA VAL A 174 -16.40 8.36 -1.27
C VAL A 174 -15.76 9.57 -1.96
N VAL A 175 -14.58 9.36 -2.53
CA VAL A 175 -13.90 10.37 -3.36
C VAL A 175 -13.91 9.91 -4.81
N TYR A 176 -14.51 10.71 -5.67
CA TYR A 176 -14.73 10.37 -7.06
C TYR A 176 -13.56 10.77 -7.94
N GLU A 177 -13.33 10.05 -9.02
CA GLU A 177 -12.23 10.28 -9.97
C GLU A 177 -12.15 11.76 -10.43
N ARG A 178 -13.27 12.41 -10.70
CA ARG A 178 -13.31 13.84 -11.06
C ARG A 178 -12.67 14.77 -10.04
N GLU A 179 -12.59 14.36 -8.76
CA GLU A 179 -12.03 15.19 -7.68
C GLU A 179 -10.49 15.21 -7.69
N TRP A 180 -9.85 14.17 -8.22
CA TRP A 180 -8.38 14.11 -8.35
C TRP A 180 -7.87 14.11 -9.80
N ARG A 181 -8.75 14.21 -10.79
CA ARG A 181 -8.39 14.18 -12.21
C ARG A 181 -7.27 15.17 -12.57
N ARG A 182 -7.22 16.31 -11.90
CA ARG A 182 -6.14 17.29 -12.08
C ARG A 182 -4.76 16.77 -11.62
N LEU A 183 -4.70 15.82 -10.68
CA LEU A 183 -3.47 15.20 -10.18
C LEU A 183 -3.07 13.98 -11.01
N ASP A 184 -4.03 13.41 -11.72
CA ASP A 184 -3.86 12.25 -12.59
C ASP A 184 -4.77 12.37 -13.81
N PRO A 185 -4.40 13.20 -14.81
CA PRO A 185 -5.24 13.44 -16.00
C PRO A 185 -5.53 12.18 -16.81
N ARG A 186 -4.66 11.15 -16.71
CA ARG A 186 -4.78 9.88 -17.42
C ARG A 186 -5.57 8.81 -16.66
N ALA A 187 -5.95 9.06 -15.40
CA ALA A 187 -6.63 8.11 -14.52
C ALA A 187 -5.84 6.79 -14.33
N LEU A 188 -4.51 6.87 -14.24
CA LEU A 188 -3.63 5.73 -14.10
C LEU A 188 -3.31 5.38 -12.65
N VAL A 189 -3.41 6.33 -11.73
CA VAL A 189 -2.92 6.20 -10.34
C VAL A 189 -3.47 4.97 -9.61
N LEU A 190 -4.68 4.52 -9.96
CA LEU A 190 -5.34 3.34 -9.40
C LEU A 190 -5.35 2.14 -10.36
N LYS A 191 -4.64 2.21 -11.48
CA LYS A 191 -4.53 1.10 -12.43
C LYS A 191 -3.66 -0.02 -11.85
N ASN A 192 -4.27 -1.18 -11.62
CA ASN A 192 -3.57 -2.37 -11.13
C ASN A 192 -2.75 -3.02 -12.24
N MET A 193 -1.63 -3.60 -11.87
CA MET A 193 -0.78 -4.42 -12.73
C MET A 193 -1.05 -5.91 -12.46
N ASN A 194 -1.72 -6.59 -13.39
CA ASN A 194 -2.17 -7.98 -13.20
C ASN A 194 -1.57 -8.97 -14.19
N THR A 195 -1.10 -8.50 -15.35
CA THR A 195 -0.57 -9.30 -16.44
C THR A 195 0.87 -8.89 -16.81
N PRO A 196 1.63 -9.73 -17.53
CA PRO A 196 2.93 -9.32 -18.09
C PRO A 196 2.83 -8.07 -18.97
N GLY A 197 1.75 -7.94 -19.75
CA GLY A 197 1.51 -6.75 -20.58
C GLY A 197 1.34 -5.47 -19.77
N ASP A 198 0.63 -5.54 -18.61
CA ASP A 198 0.51 -4.40 -17.69
C ASP A 198 1.88 -3.99 -17.14
N TYR A 199 2.75 -4.98 -16.88
CA TYR A 199 4.11 -4.74 -16.41
C TYR A 199 4.95 -4.02 -17.48
N ASP A 200 4.89 -4.48 -18.72
CA ASP A 200 5.63 -3.86 -19.83
C ASP A 200 5.15 -2.43 -20.08
N GLU A 201 3.84 -2.19 -20.01
CA GLU A 201 3.26 -0.84 -20.11
C GLU A 201 3.74 0.06 -18.98
N ALA A 202 3.67 -0.42 -17.73
CA ALA A 202 4.11 0.32 -16.57
C ALA A 202 5.62 0.64 -16.63
N ARG A 203 6.45 -0.30 -17.08
CA ARG A 203 7.90 -0.05 -17.27
C ARG A 203 8.19 1.03 -18.31
N LYS A 204 7.47 1.03 -19.43
CA LYS A 204 7.61 2.07 -20.46
C LYS A 204 7.25 3.44 -19.90
N TRP A 205 6.15 3.53 -19.16
CA TRP A 205 5.75 4.76 -18.50
C TRP A 205 6.80 5.25 -17.50
N TRP A 206 7.37 4.35 -16.70
CA TRP A 206 8.42 4.68 -15.74
C TRP A 206 9.70 5.21 -16.40
N GLY A 207 10.06 4.70 -17.57
CA GLY A 207 11.23 5.15 -18.33
C GLY A 207 11.04 6.48 -19.05
N ALA A 208 9.81 6.80 -19.46
CA ALA A 208 9.53 7.94 -20.33
C ALA A 208 8.83 9.12 -19.64
N GLU A 209 7.98 8.87 -18.64
CA GLU A 209 6.98 9.85 -18.23
C GLU A 209 6.84 10.00 -16.71
N ARG A 210 7.56 9.23 -15.91
CA ARG A 210 7.45 9.37 -14.46
C ARG A 210 7.80 10.79 -14.07
N PRO A 211 6.86 11.55 -13.43
CA PRO A 211 7.22 12.81 -12.81
C PRO A 211 8.40 12.56 -11.87
N GLN A 212 9.44 13.35 -11.96
CA GLN A 212 10.53 13.32 -10.98
C GLN A 212 9.95 13.89 -9.68
N ASP A 213 9.20 13.06 -8.94
CA ASP A 213 8.88 13.34 -7.55
C ASP A 213 10.23 13.42 -6.84
N GLY A 214 10.63 14.65 -6.44
CA GLY A 214 11.98 15.02 -6.05
C GLY A 214 12.56 14.30 -4.84
N ASN A 215 12.76 13.00 -4.98
CA ASN A 215 13.51 12.17 -4.04
C ASN A 215 14.31 11.13 -4.83
N HIS A 216 15.45 11.56 -5.33
CA HIS A 216 16.53 10.66 -5.68
C HIS A 216 16.93 9.94 -4.39
N VAL A 217 16.66 8.65 -4.31
CA VAL A 217 17.35 7.78 -3.36
C VAL A 217 18.75 7.63 -3.93
N ASP A 218 19.66 8.50 -3.47
CA ASP A 218 21.07 8.41 -3.79
C ASP A 218 21.59 7.01 -3.44
N LYS A 219 22.23 6.37 -4.40
CA LYS A 219 23.03 5.16 -4.22
C LYS A 219 24.20 5.51 -3.29
N ALA A 220 24.01 5.53 -1.99
CA ALA A 220 25.05 5.70 -0.99
C ALA A 220 25.14 4.46 -0.12
N GLY A 221 25.61 3.37 -0.73
CA GLY A 221 26.09 2.16 -0.07
C GLY A 221 27.58 1.94 -0.32
N GLU A 222 28.40 3.02 -0.41
CA GLU A 222 29.85 2.85 -0.41
C GLU A 222 30.35 2.76 1.03
N ALA A 223 30.79 1.56 1.38
CA ALA A 223 31.49 1.23 2.59
C ALA A 223 32.71 2.15 2.78
N ARG A 224 32.70 2.98 3.82
CA ARG A 224 33.93 3.61 4.35
C ARG A 224 34.82 2.54 4.94
N LYS A 225 35.72 1.98 4.11
CA LYS A 225 36.89 1.26 4.58
C LYS A 225 37.79 2.24 5.32
N GLY A 226 37.99 1.95 6.60
CA GLY A 226 38.90 2.68 7.44
C GLY A 226 40.31 2.75 6.87
N ARG A 227 40.89 3.94 6.86
CA ARG A 227 42.33 4.14 6.79
C ARG A 227 42.84 4.26 8.22
N SER A 228 43.39 3.19 8.70
CA SER A 228 44.41 3.21 9.73
C SER A 228 45.59 4.06 9.23
N ARG A 229 45.98 5.06 9.97
CA ARG A 229 47.31 5.64 9.89
C ARG A 229 47.93 5.55 11.28
N SER A 230 48.95 4.73 11.32
CA SER A 230 49.98 4.75 12.32
C SER A 230 50.68 6.11 12.34
N ASN A 231 50.82 6.70 13.46
CA ASN A 231 52.09 7.20 14.04
C ASN A 231 51.84 7.53 15.50
#